data_0c3decb5e5b765dde59bb70c65c4d8e9
#
_entry.id   0c3decb5e5b765dde59bb70c65c4d8e9
#
_cell.length_a   1.000
_cell.length_b   1.000
_cell.length_c   1.000
_cell.angle_alpha   90.00
_cell.angle_beta   90.00
_cell.angle_gamma   90.00
#
_symmetry.space_group_name_H-M   'P 1'
#
loop_
_entity.id
_entity.type
_entity.pdbx_description
1 polymer ?
#
loop_
_entity_poly.entity_id
_entity_poly.type
_entity_poly.pdbx_seq_one_letter_code
_entity_poly.pdbx_strand_id
1 'polypeptide(L)'
;MTIEEPTIAPIPRQGGPKSPDERIDTDEVVSLGEMVFGHLDGQISLAEFKAQIAVAVDAVFLALSVAIDRTILSSIFDPSASAAHRLVSLLTIAMIVCLLVSVYMALRVARPTLTVMYPPNPFYFVNIHSWSKQQFIKEFTGQTRGQMMNNLMDELYTLSGIAHKKFSRVRISLNLLIIAIALWAATQFVLLVAP
;
A
#
# COMPACT_ATOMS: atom_id res chain seq x y z
N MET A 1 17.54 10.94 -39.41
CA MET A 1 16.73 11.63 -38.41
C MET A 1 17.45 11.43 -37.08
N THR A 2 18.37 12.33 -36.78
CA THR A 2 19.26 12.27 -35.60
C THR A 2 18.47 12.88 -34.44
N ILE A 3 18.17 12.07 -33.42
CA ILE A 3 17.51 12.52 -32.19
C ILE A 3 18.61 13.19 -31.36
N GLU A 4 18.58 14.53 -31.27
CA GLU A 4 19.42 15.28 -30.33
C GLU A 4 18.96 14.97 -28.90
N GLU A 5 19.84 14.39 -28.10
CA GLU A 5 19.64 14.24 -26.66
C GLU A 5 19.53 15.63 -26.01
N PRO A 6 18.55 15.89 -25.14
CA PRO A 6 18.44 17.16 -24.43
C PRO A 6 19.65 17.29 -23.47
N THR A 7 20.49 18.29 -23.73
CA THR A 7 21.57 18.68 -22.82
C THR A 7 20.96 19.20 -21.51
N ILE A 8 20.96 18.34 -20.47
CA ILE A 8 20.55 18.73 -19.11
C ILE A 8 21.62 19.71 -18.58
N ALA A 9 21.24 20.98 -18.43
CA ALA A 9 22.11 21.98 -17.82
C ALA A 9 22.51 21.51 -16.40
N PRO A 10 23.81 21.65 -16.01
CA PRO A 10 24.25 21.25 -14.68
C PRO A 10 23.51 22.06 -13.62
N ILE A 11 22.86 21.37 -12.69
CA ILE A 11 22.22 21.97 -11.50
C ILE A 11 23.28 22.76 -10.78
N PRO A 12 23.11 24.07 -10.55
CA PRO A 12 24.09 24.87 -9.81
C PRO A 12 24.23 24.25 -8.41
N ARG A 13 25.43 23.78 -8.07
CA ARG A 13 25.80 23.36 -6.72
C ARG A 13 25.76 24.60 -5.82
N GLN A 14 24.62 24.80 -5.19
CA GLN A 14 24.51 25.81 -4.13
C GLN A 14 25.21 25.27 -2.89
N GLY A 15 26.26 25.96 -2.49
CA GLY A 15 26.95 25.80 -1.21
C GLY A 15 27.96 24.66 -1.18
N GLY A 16 29.22 25.01 -0.85
CA GLY A 16 30.23 24.03 -0.45
C GLY A 16 29.76 23.23 0.78
N PRO A 17 30.46 22.14 1.17
CA PRO A 17 30.08 21.37 2.32
C PRO A 17 29.98 22.28 3.55
N LYS A 18 28.76 22.40 4.11
CA LYS A 18 28.52 23.09 5.38
C LYS A 18 29.44 22.47 6.43
N SER A 19 30.09 23.29 7.25
CA SER A 19 30.94 22.76 8.31
C SER A 19 30.10 21.87 9.23
N PRO A 20 30.67 20.78 9.81
CA PRO A 20 29.94 19.87 10.71
C PRO A 20 29.27 20.57 11.90
N ASP A 21 29.66 21.82 12.18
CA ASP A 21 29.15 22.64 13.29
C ASP A 21 28.01 23.61 12.90
N GLU A 22 27.62 23.65 11.62
CA GLU A 22 26.50 24.48 11.19
C GLU A 22 25.21 23.77 11.57
N ARG A 23 24.75 23.95 12.82
CA ARG A 23 23.49 23.41 13.33
C ARG A 23 22.36 23.94 12.45
N ILE A 24 21.62 23.03 11.84
CA ILE A 24 20.40 23.37 11.12
C ILE A 24 19.52 24.19 12.06
N ASP A 25 19.05 25.35 11.59
CA ASP A 25 18.13 26.17 12.37
C ASP A 25 16.88 25.33 12.72
N THR A 26 16.46 25.45 13.98
CA THR A 26 15.35 24.62 14.47
C THR A 26 14.06 24.91 13.71
N ASP A 27 13.87 26.13 13.22
CA ASP A 27 12.70 26.51 12.42
C ASP A 27 12.75 25.85 11.03
N GLU A 28 13.95 25.70 10.46
CA GLU A 28 14.17 24.94 9.22
C GLU A 28 13.87 23.44 9.42
N VAL A 29 14.27 22.86 10.56
CA VAL A 29 13.99 21.44 10.86
C VAL A 29 12.49 21.20 11.06
N VAL A 30 11.77 22.11 11.72
CA VAL A 30 10.31 22.01 11.88
C VAL A 30 9.62 22.08 10.52
N SER A 31 10.01 23.04 9.69
CA SER A 31 9.45 23.19 8.33
C SER A 31 9.70 21.96 7.45
N LEU A 32 10.90 21.40 7.51
CA LEU A 32 11.23 20.14 6.83
C LEU A 32 10.42 18.98 7.40
N GLY A 33 10.23 18.91 8.71
CA GLY A 33 9.40 17.90 9.37
C GLY A 33 7.95 17.94 8.89
N GLU A 34 7.35 19.13 8.81
CA GLU A 34 5.98 19.31 8.30
C GLU A 34 5.86 18.89 6.83
N MET A 35 6.86 19.23 6.00
CA MET A 35 6.90 18.83 4.60
C MET A 35 6.98 17.31 4.47
N VAL A 36 7.85 16.63 5.23
CA VAL A 36 7.99 15.18 5.21
C VAL A 36 6.73 14.50 5.73
N PHE A 37 6.11 15.04 6.78
CA PHE A 37 4.84 14.55 7.31
C PHE A 37 3.74 14.58 6.25
N GLY A 38 3.54 15.72 5.59
CA GLY A 38 2.56 15.85 4.50
C GLY A 38 2.85 14.92 3.33
N HIS A 39 4.14 14.71 3.00
CA HIS A 39 4.53 13.76 1.97
C HIS A 39 4.20 12.31 2.36
N LEU A 40 4.50 11.89 3.58
CA LEU A 40 4.20 10.54 4.07
C LEU A 40 2.68 10.27 4.15
N ASP A 41 1.90 11.25 4.62
CA ASP A 41 0.44 11.15 4.64
C ASP A 41 -0.12 11.00 3.23
N GLY A 42 0.36 11.79 2.27
CA GLY A 42 0.03 11.65 0.85
C GLY A 42 0.38 10.27 0.29
N GLN A 43 1.52 9.69 0.67
CA GLN A 43 1.90 8.34 0.25
C GLN A 43 0.96 7.28 0.86
N ILE A 44 0.59 7.41 2.13
CA ILE A 44 -0.35 6.50 2.79
C ILE A 44 -1.71 6.53 2.08
N SER A 45 -2.23 7.74 1.81
CA SER A 45 -3.48 7.96 1.09
C SER A 45 -3.44 7.37 -0.33
N LEU A 46 -2.32 7.54 -1.04
CA LEU A 46 -2.11 6.94 -2.36
C LEU A 46 -2.12 5.40 -2.32
N ALA A 47 -1.54 4.79 -1.29
CA ALA A 47 -1.57 3.34 -1.11
C ALA A 47 -3.01 2.84 -0.88
N GLU A 48 -3.80 3.55 -0.06
CA GLU A 48 -5.21 3.25 0.18
C GLU A 48 -6.04 3.36 -1.09
N PHE A 49 -5.85 4.41 -1.88
CA PHE A 49 -6.52 4.59 -3.16
C PHE A 49 -6.21 3.46 -4.15
N LYS A 50 -4.94 3.06 -4.28
CA LYS A 50 -4.54 1.92 -5.12
C LYS A 50 -5.17 0.61 -4.64
N ALA A 51 -5.29 0.40 -3.33
CA ALA A 51 -5.96 -0.76 -2.76
C ALA A 51 -7.46 -0.77 -3.10
N GLN A 52 -8.14 0.39 -3.06
CA GLN A 52 -9.55 0.51 -3.44
C GLN A 52 -9.77 0.16 -4.91
N ILE A 53 -8.90 0.63 -5.81
CA ILE A 53 -8.95 0.25 -7.23
C ILE A 53 -8.76 -1.25 -7.40
N ALA A 54 -7.79 -1.85 -6.71
CA ALA A 54 -7.56 -3.30 -6.78
C ALA A 54 -8.81 -4.08 -6.35
N VAL A 55 -9.46 -3.70 -5.24
CA VAL A 55 -10.71 -4.33 -4.78
C VAL A 55 -11.84 -4.20 -5.80
N ALA A 56 -11.98 -3.03 -6.44
CA ALA A 56 -13.01 -2.82 -7.45
C ALA A 56 -12.79 -3.71 -8.68
N VAL A 57 -11.55 -3.84 -9.14
CA VAL A 57 -11.20 -4.73 -10.26
C VAL A 57 -11.36 -6.20 -9.88
N ASP A 58 -10.90 -6.61 -8.70
CA ASP A 58 -11.09 -7.96 -8.15
C ASP A 58 -12.58 -8.33 -8.12
N ALA A 59 -13.46 -7.41 -7.70
CA ALA A 59 -14.90 -7.63 -7.64
C ALA A 59 -15.51 -7.89 -9.03
N VAL A 60 -15.05 -7.15 -10.06
CA VAL A 60 -15.49 -7.38 -11.45
C VAL A 60 -15.08 -8.78 -11.90
N PHE A 61 -13.83 -9.20 -11.68
CA PHE A 61 -13.37 -10.53 -12.07
C PHE A 61 -14.04 -11.65 -11.27
N LEU A 62 -14.35 -11.44 -9.99
CA LEU A 62 -15.14 -12.38 -9.20
C LEU A 62 -16.57 -12.52 -9.76
N ALA A 63 -17.21 -11.41 -10.14
CA ALA A 63 -18.54 -11.44 -10.76
C ALA A 63 -18.52 -12.17 -12.10
N LEU A 64 -17.52 -11.95 -12.95
CA LEU A 64 -17.31 -12.67 -14.19
C LEU A 64 -17.09 -14.17 -13.96
N SER A 65 -16.40 -14.54 -12.86
CA SER A 65 -16.16 -15.94 -12.49
C SER A 65 -17.46 -16.68 -12.13
N VAL A 66 -18.42 -15.98 -11.51
CA VAL A 66 -19.74 -16.56 -11.16
C VAL A 66 -20.57 -16.83 -12.41
N ALA A 67 -20.33 -16.10 -13.50
CA ALA A 67 -21.00 -16.33 -14.79
C ALA A 67 -20.50 -17.59 -15.52
N ILE A 68 -19.36 -18.16 -15.07
CA ILE A 68 -18.87 -19.44 -15.61
C ILE A 68 -19.82 -20.56 -15.17
N ASP A 69 -20.20 -21.41 -16.13
CA ASP A 69 -21.14 -22.50 -15.91
C ASP A 69 -20.70 -23.39 -14.72
N ARG A 70 -21.64 -23.66 -13.82
CA ARG A 70 -21.41 -24.50 -12.63
C ARG A 70 -21.01 -25.95 -13.04
N THR A 71 -21.42 -26.39 -14.21
CA THR A 71 -21.04 -27.71 -14.75
C THR A 71 -19.54 -27.80 -15.01
N ILE A 72 -18.88 -26.70 -15.39
CA ILE A 72 -17.43 -26.63 -15.57
C ILE A 72 -16.72 -26.85 -14.24
N LEU A 73 -17.16 -26.19 -13.17
CA LEU A 73 -16.54 -26.36 -11.85
C LEU A 73 -16.74 -27.79 -11.29
N SER A 74 -17.88 -28.42 -11.55
CA SER A 74 -18.14 -29.80 -11.09
C SER A 74 -17.33 -30.84 -11.86
N SER A 75 -16.83 -30.52 -13.05
CA SER A 75 -16.06 -31.46 -13.90
C SER A 75 -14.75 -31.95 -13.27
N ILE A 76 -14.25 -31.29 -12.23
CA ILE A 76 -13.08 -31.76 -11.46
C ILE A 76 -13.35 -33.14 -10.83
N PHE A 77 -14.57 -33.34 -10.35
CA PHE A 77 -14.98 -34.56 -9.64
C PHE A 77 -15.64 -35.61 -10.56
N ASP A 78 -15.85 -35.25 -11.82
CA ASP A 78 -16.44 -36.16 -12.80
C ASP A 78 -15.36 -36.99 -13.52
N PRO A 79 -15.31 -38.31 -13.33
CA PRO A 79 -14.34 -39.17 -14.01
C PRO A 79 -14.49 -39.16 -15.54
N SER A 80 -15.70 -38.85 -16.04
CA SER A 80 -16.00 -38.82 -17.47
C SER A 80 -15.66 -37.50 -18.16
N ALA A 81 -15.33 -36.45 -17.38
CA ALA A 81 -15.00 -35.15 -17.93
C ALA A 81 -13.71 -35.14 -18.74
N SER A 82 -13.71 -34.42 -19.87
CA SER A 82 -12.52 -34.27 -20.70
C SER A 82 -11.36 -33.61 -19.96
N ALA A 83 -10.13 -33.88 -20.37
CA ALA A 83 -8.94 -33.26 -19.80
C ALA A 83 -9.00 -31.74 -19.90
N ALA A 84 -9.58 -31.21 -21.00
CA ALA A 84 -9.75 -29.74 -21.17
C ALA A 84 -10.69 -29.15 -20.13
N HIS A 85 -11.84 -29.78 -19.84
CA HIS A 85 -12.77 -29.30 -18.82
C HIS A 85 -12.17 -29.33 -17.43
N ARG A 86 -11.38 -30.34 -17.08
CA ARG A 86 -10.66 -30.39 -15.80
C ARG A 86 -9.62 -29.29 -15.69
N LEU A 87 -8.87 -29.02 -16.78
CA LEU A 87 -7.90 -27.93 -16.82
C LEU A 87 -8.57 -26.57 -16.61
N VAL A 88 -9.67 -26.31 -17.31
CA VAL A 88 -10.46 -25.06 -17.14
C VAL A 88 -10.93 -24.89 -15.70
N SER A 89 -11.44 -25.96 -15.08
CA SER A 89 -11.89 -25.93 -13.68
C SER A 89 -10.74 -25.60 -12.72
N LEU A 90 -9.58 -26.22 -12.90
CA LEU A 90 -8.39 -25.95 -12.08
C LEU A 90 -7.92 -24.50 -12.23
N LEU A 91 -7.84 -23.98 -13.46
CA LEU A 91 -7.47 -22.59 -13.72
C LEU A 91 -8.46 -21.61 -13.09
N THR A 92 -9.76 -21.91 -13.19
CA THR A 92 -10.82 -21.08 -12.58
C THR A 92 -10.72 -21.05 -11.05
N ILE A 93 -10.50 -22.20 -10.41
CA ILE A 93 -10.32 -22.25 -8.95
C ILE A 93 -9.06 -21.50 -8.54
N ALA A 94 -7.94 -21.71 -9.24
CA ALA A 94 -6.70 -20.99 -8.95
C ALA A 94 -6.89 -19.46 -9.08
N MET A 95 -7.60 -19.01 -10.11
CA MET A 95 -7.97 -17.61 -10.31
C MET A 95 -8.80 -17.08 -9.14
N ILE A 96 -9.86 -17.77 -8.74
CA ILE A 96 -10.72 -17.34 -7.62
C ILE A 96 -9.91 -17.23 -6.32
N VAL A 97 -9.03 -18.19 -6.04
CA VAL A 97 -8.16 -18.14 -4.86
C VAL A 97 -7.23 -16.91 -4.92
N CYS A 98 -6.60 -16.64 -6.07
CA CYS A 98 -5.76 -15.44 -6.24
C CYS A 98 -6.54 -14.16 -6.01
N LEU A 99 -7.78 -14.04 -6.55
CA LEU A 99 -8.65 -12.87 -6.35
C LEU A 99 -9.02 -12.69 -4.87
N LEU A 100 -9.43 -13.76 -4.18
CA LEU A 100 -9.79 -13.68 -2.75
C LEU A 100 -8.60 -13.26 -1.89
N VAL A 101 -7.41 -13.78 -2.15
CA VAL A 101 -6.19 -13.38 -1.43
C VAL A 101 -5.82 -11.93 -1.78
N SER A 102 -5.98 -11.50 -3.03
CA SER A 102 -5.77 -10.11 -3.47
C SER A 102 -6.68 -9.15 -2.69
N VAL A 103 -7.99 -9.41 -2.67
CA VAL A 103 -8.98 -8.64 -1.88
C VAL A 103 -8.59 -8.60 -0.41
N TYR A 104 -8.24 -9.74 0.18
CA TYR A 104 -7.81 -9.79 1.58
C TYR A 104 -6.61 -8.88 1.86
N MET A 105 -5.60 -8.91 1.00
CA MET A 105 -4.41 -8.05 1.13
C MET A 105 -4.75 -6.57 0.96
N ALA A 106 -5.61 -6.22 -0.01
CA ALA A 106 -6.08 -4.86 -0.22
C ALA A 106 -6.89 -4.34 0.98
N LEU A 107 -7.81 -5.14 1.53
CA LEU A 107 -8.57 -4.76 2.73
C LEU A 107 -7.67 -4.55 3.96
N ARG A 108 -6.56 -5.28 4.07
CA ARG A 108 -5.58 -5.05 5.13
C ARG A 108 -4.83 -3.72 5.01
N VAL A 109 -4.79 -3.09 3.83
CA VAL A 109 -4.25 -1.73 3.65
C VAL A 109 -5.19 -0.69 4.23
N ALA A 110 -6.51 -0.86 4.02
CA ALA A 110 -7.54 0.06 4.52
C ALA A 110 -7.72 0.02 6.05
N ARG A 111 -7.29 -1.05 6.71
CA ARG A 111 -7.41 -1.15 8.17
C ARG A 111 -6.51 -0.13 8.86
N PRO A 112 -7.04 0.68 9.79
CA PRO A 112 -6.25 1.62 10.58
C PRO A 112 -5.25 0.86 11.46
N THR A 113 -4.04 1.39 11.57
CA THR A 113 -3.01 0.87 12.47
C THR A 113 -3.13 1.61 13.79
N LEU A 114 -3.82 1.02 14.76
CA LEU A 114 -4.04 1.58 16.10
C LEU A 114 -3.04 0.96 17.08
N THR A 115 -1.77 1.32 16.98
CA THR A 115 -0.74 0.83 17.89
C THR A 115 -0.41 1.94 18.88
N VAL A 116 -0.59 1.69 20.17
CA VAL A 116 -0.16 2.62 21.22
C VAL A 116 1.37 2.69 21.22
N MET A 117 1.92 3.91 21.09
CA MET A 117 3.36 4.13 21.18
C MET A 117 3.81 4.23 22.66
N TYR A 118 4.97 3.68 22.95
CA TYR A 118 5.58 3.81 24.26
C TYR A 118 7.05 4.24 24.09
N PRO A 119 7.51 5.36 24.70
CA PRO A 119 6.75 6.30 25.54
C PRO A 119 5.64 7.03 24.77
N PRO A 120 4.59 7.55 25.45
CA PRO A 120 3.49 8.24 24.79
C PRO A 120 3.97 9.48 24.03
N ASN A 121 3.61 9.59 22.75
CA ASN A 121 3.99 10.68 21.89
C ASN A 121 2.79 11.63 21.69
N PRO A 122 2.92 12.94 22.00
CA PRO A 122 1.83 13.91 21.86
C PRO A 122 1.47 14.27 20.41
N PHE A 123 2.22 13.81 19.43
CA PHE A 123 1.90 13.93 18.00
C PHE A 123 1.09 12.74 17.50
N TYR A 124 1.01 11.65 18.27
CA TYR A 124 0.30 10.45 17.83
C TYR A 124 -1.14 10.43 18.35
N PHE A 125 -2.11 10.44 17.44
CA PHE A 125 -3.53 10.63 17.76
C PHE A 125 -4.10 9.58 18.74
N VAL A 126 -3.61 8.33 18.72
CA VAL A 126 -4.04 7.27 19.64
C VAL A 126 -3.63 7.62 21.08
N ASN A 127 -2.43 8.16 21.27
CA ASN A 127 -1.97 8.60 22.57
C ASN A 127 -2.75 9.84 23.04
N ILE A 128 -3.00 10.81 22.14
CA ILE A 128 -3.80 12.00 22.44
C ILE A 128 -5.20 11.59 22.90
N HIS A 129 -5.83 10.63 22.21
CA HIS A 129 -7.16 10.14 22.59
C HIS A 129 -7.21 9.46 23.95
N SER A 130 -6.10 8.83 24.38
CA SER A 130 -6.00 8.16 25.68
C SER A 130 -5.86 9.13 26.86
N TRP A 131 -5.53 10.40 26.59
CA TRP A 131 -5.34 11.42 27.61
C TRP A 131 -6.59 12.28 27.82
N SER A 132 -6.75 12.78 29.06
CA SER A 132 -7.70 13.89 29.29
C SER A 132 -7.19 15.19 28.60
N LYS A 133 -8.08 16.09 28.25
CA LYS A 133 -7.71 17.41 27.65
C LYS A 133 -6.65 18.13 28.49
N GLN A 134 -6.80 18.10 29.83
CA GLN A 134 -5.88 18.77 30.74
C GLN A 134 -4.49 18.09 30.74
N GLN A 135 -4.47 16.79 30.72
CA GLN A 135 -3.23 16.01 30.62
C GLN A 135 -2.52 16.29 29.28
N PHE A 136 -3.24 16.26 28.15
CA PHE A 136 -2.69 16.59 26.84
C PHE A 136 -2.04 17.99 26.83
N ILE A 137 -2.76 19.01 27.32
CA ILE A 137 -2.23 20.38 27.39
C ILE A 137 -0.95 20.41 28.24
N LYS A 138 -0.95 19.78 29.43
CA LYS A 138 0.21 19.72 30.31
C LYS A 138 1.42 19.06 29.64
N GLU A 139 1.22 17.89 29.04
CA GLU A 139 2.28 17.14 28.36
C GLU A 139 2.81 17.88 27.12
N PHE A 140 1.93 18.53 26.35
CA PHE A 140 2.31 19.27 25.17
C PHE A 140 3.06 20.56 25.50
N THR A 141 2.55 21.36 26.45
CA THR A 141 3.15 22.65 26.82
C THR A 141 4.37 22.53 27.75
N GLY A 142 4.50 21.39 28.45
CA GLY A 142 5.63 21.13 29.35
C GLY A 142 6.89 20.64 28.64
N GLN A 143 6.82 20.40 27.33
CA GLN A 143 7.98 19.88 26.59
C GLN A 143 9.00 20.96 26.27
N THR A 144 10.26 20.58 26.32
CA THR A 144 11.34 21.38 25.76
C THR A 144 11.35 21.27 24.22
N ARG A 145 11.93 22.26 23.53
CA ARG A 145 12.09 22.27 22.07
C ARG A 145 12.76 20.98 21.55
N GLY A 146 13.79 20.49 22.26
CA GLY A 146 14.47 19.24 21.91
C GLY A 146 13.58 17.99 22.04
N GLN A 147 12.76 17.94 23.10
CA GLN A 147 11.79 16.83 23.27
C GLN A 147 10.72 16.84 22.19
N MET A 148 10.20 18.02 21.84
CA MET A 148 9.23 18.19 20.77
C MET A 148 9.79 17.70 19.42
N MET A 149 11.05 18.07 19.12
CA MET A 149 11.74 17.62 17.93
C MET A 149 11.91 16.09 17.89
N ASN A 150 12.36 15.50 18.97
CA ASN A 150 12.51 14.04 19.06
C ASN A 150 11.17 13.33 18.86
N ASN A 151 10.11 13.80 19.50
CA ASN A 151 8.78 13.25 19.34
C ASN A 151 8.26 13.36 17.90
N LEU A 152 8.54 14.46 17.20
CA LEU A 152 8.21 14.64 15.79
C LEU A 152 8.99 13.63 14.91
N MET A 153 10.28 13.45 15.16
CA MET A 153 11.10 12.49 14.42
C MET A 153 10.65 11.05 14.65
N ASP A 154 10.26 10.70 15.87
CA ASP A 154 9.71 9.37 16.21
C ASP A 154 8.38 9.12 15.47
N GLU A 155 7.53 10.15 15.36
CA GLU A 155 6.29 10.06 14.60
C GLU A 155 6.56 9.86 13.10
N LEU A 156 7.47 10.64 12.52
CA LEU A 156 7.87 10.49 11.11
C LEU A 156 8.43 9.09 10.82
N TYR A 157 9.26 8.57 11.72
CA TYR A 157 9.78 7.21 11.59
C TYR A 157 8.65 6.16 11.63
N THR A 158 7.70 6.32 12.54
CA THR A 158 6.54 5.43 12.67
C THR A 158 5.66 5.47 11.42
N LEU A 159 5.35 6.67 10.92
CA LEU A 159 4.57 6.86 9.69
C LEU A 159 5.26 6.23 8.47
N SER A 160 6.60 6.36 8.37
CA SER A 160 7.36 5.71 7.31
C SER A 160 7.23 4.19 7.34
N GLY A 161 7.26 3.59 8.53
CA GLY A 161 7.03 2.17 8.75
C GLY A 161 5.61 1.72 8.37
N ILE A 162 4.61 2.54 8.68
CA ILE A 162 3.21 2.30 8.27
C ILE A 162 3.08 2.37 6.75
N ALA A 163 3.62 3.41 6.12
CA ALA A 163 3.61 3.58 4.68
C ALA A 163 4.26 2.37 3.97
N HIS A 164 5.46 1.96 4.41
CA HIS A 164 6.16 0.80 3.85
C HIS A 164 5.32 -0.48 3.93
N LYS A 165 4.70 -0.77 5.08
CA LYS A 165 3.83 -1.95 5.25
C LYS A 165 2.59 -1.88 4.35
N LYS A 166 1.98 -0.72 4.18
CA LYS A 166 0.82 -0.52 3.30
C LYS A 166 1.22 -0.74 1.83
N PHE A 167 2.29 -0.12 1.37
CA PHE A 167 2.78 -0.31 0.00
C PHE A 167 3.17 -1.77 -0.32
N SER A 168 3.82 -2.46 0.63
CA SER A 168 4.14 -3.88 0.46
C SER A 168 2.89 -4.73 0.24
N ARG A 169 1.82 -4.48 1.01
CA ARG A 169 0.53 -5.20 0.85
C ARG A 169 -0.15 -4.87 -0.48
N VAL A 170 -0.17 -3.59 -0.88
CA VAL A 170 -0.69 -3.17 -2.19
C VAL A 170 0.05 -3.89 -3.31
N ARG A 171 1.38 -3.95 -3.24
CA ARG A 171 2.20 -4.65 -4.25
C ARG A 171 1.82 -6.14 -4.36
N ILE A 172 1.61 -6.82 -3.22
CA ILE A 172 1.20 -8.24 -3.21
C ILE A 172 -0.19 -8.37 -3.84
N SER A 173 -1.17 -7.53 -3.46
CA SER A 173 -2.50 -7.52 -4.02
C SER A 173 -2.48 -7.33 -5.53
N LEU A 174 -1.78 -6.32 -6.03
CA LEU A 174 -1.67 -6.05 -7.48
C LEU A 174 -1.00 -7.21 -8.24
N ASN A 175 0.03 -7.82 -7.68
CA ASN A 175 0.67 -8.98 -8.32
C ASN A 175 -0.29 -10.17 -8.42
N LEU A 176 -1.08 -10.44 -7.36
CA LEU A 176 -2.09 -11.50 -7.38
C LEU A 176 -3.21 -11.20 -8.38
N LEU A 177 -3.63 -9.94 -8.50
CA LEU A 177 -4.59 -9.52 -9.50
C LEU A 177 -4.05 -9.75 -10.92
N ILE A 178 -2.80 -9.41 -11.20
CA ILE A 178 -2.16 -9.67 -12.52
C ILE A 178 -2.15 -11.18 -12.81
N ILE A 179 -1.79 -12.00 -11.83
CA ILE A 179 -1.80 -13.46 -11.97
C ILE A 179 -3.23 -13.97 -12.26
N ALA A 180 -4.23 -13.44 -11.54
CA ALA A 180 -5.63 -13.80 -11.73
C ALA A 180 -6.13 -13.45 -13.15
N ILE A 181 -5.76 -12.26 -13.67
CA ILE A 181 -6.08 -11.84 -15.04
C ILE A 181 -5.43 -12.79 -16.07
N ALA A 182 -4.18 -13.17 -15.86
CA ALA A 182 -3.48 -14.13 -16.73
C ALA A 182 -4.15 -15.52 -16.73
N LEU A 183 -4.57 -16.00 -15.54
CA LEU A 183 -5.31 -17.25 -15.40
C LEU A 183 -6.67 -17.18 -16.10
N TRP A 184 -7.37 -16.05 -15.97
CA TRP A 184 -8.63 -15.82 -16.69
C TRP A 184 -8.44 -15.87 -18.20
N ALA A 185 -7.42 -15.17 -18.73
CA ALA A 185 -7.11 -15.19 -20.15
C ALA A 185 -6.76 -16.61 -20.64
N ALA A 186 -5.98 -17.38 -19.86
CA ALA A 186 -5.66 -18.76 -20.16
C ALA A 186 -6.92 -19.65 -20.19
N THR A 187 -7.86 -19.45 -19.26
CA THR A 187 -9.14 -20.14 -19.22
C THR A 187 -9.95 -19.86 -20.49
N GLN A 188 -10.07 -18.59 -20.90
CA GLN A 188 -10.76 -18.23 -22.13
C GLN A 188 -10.12 -18.85 -23.38
N PHE A 189 -8.78 -18.87 -23.42
CA PHE A 189 -8.04 -19.47 -24.53
C PHE A 189 -8.31 -20.98 -24.63
N VAL A 190 -8.28 -21.70 -23.50
CA VAL A 190 -8.58 -23.15 -23.50
C VAL A 190 -10.00 -23.40 -23.95
N LEU A 191 -10.99 -22.62 -23.49
CA LEU A 191 -12.39 -22.74 -23.91
C LEU A 191 -12.60 -22.47 -25.41
N LEU A 192 -11.79 -21.61 -26.01
CA LEU A 192 -11.86 -21.28 -27.44
C LEU A 192 -11.28 -22.41 -28.32
N VAL A 193 -10.23 -23.10 -27.83
CA VAL A 193 -9.48 -24.09 -28.62
C VAL A 193 -9.98 -25.50 -28.37
N ALA A 194 -10.57 -25.79 -27.20
CA ALA A 194 -11.12 -27.09 -26.88
C ALA A 194 -12.58 -27.15 -27.33
N PRO A 195 -12.90 -27.95 -28.39
CA PRO A 195 -14.28 -28.14 -28.86
C PRO A 195 -15.12 -28.92 -27.86
#